data_95a29fdbea559cda6001a0925e922328
#
_entry.id   95a29fdbea559cda6001a0925e922328
#
_cell.length_a   1.000
_cell.length_b   1.000
_cell.length_c   1.000
_cell.angle_alpha   90.00
_cell.angle_beta   90.00
_cell.angle_gamma   90.00
#
_symmetry.space_group_name_H-M   'P 1'
#
loop_
_entity.id
_entity.type
_entity.pdbx_description
1 polymer ?
#
loop_
_entity_poly.entity_id
_entity_poly.type
_entity_poly.pdbx_seq_one_letter_code
_entity_poly.pdbx_strand_id
1 'polypeptide(L)'
;MADTSGVRQEKVTVVSGNEGLKDYSVVAGSFGVKANAEGLKDWLDGQGYHSTIAFNADKAMYRVIVNSFADKTAAAEARDAFKAKYPNRSDFQGAWLLYRVY
;
A
#
# COMPACT_ATOMS: atom_id res chain seq x y z
N MET A 1 11.65 -19.13 -3.02
CA MET A 1 12.25 -17.92 -2.45
C MET A 1 11.52 -16.69 -2.96
N ALA A 2 11.17 -15.75 -2.10
CA ALA A 2 10.48 -14.53 -2.52
C ALA A 2 11.40 -13.61 -3.33
N ASP A 3 10.87 -13.02 -4.39
CA ASP A 3 11.56 -12.01 -5.17
C ASP A 3 11.34 -10.65 -4.52
N THR A 4 12.38 -10.09 -3.91
CA THR A 4 12.34 -8.80 -3.23
C THR A 4 13.06 -7.70 -4.00
N SER A 5 13.48 -7.95 -5.24
CA SER A 5 14.09 -6.90 -6.08
C SER A 5 13.08 -5.79 -6.35
N GLY A 6 13.48 -4.53 -6.11
CA GLY A 6 12.63 -3.38 -6.39
C GLY A 6 11.45 -3.23 -5.44
N VAL A 7 11.43 -3.93 -4.31
CA VAL A 7 10.41 -3.77 -3.26
C VAL A 7 11.06 -3.42 -1.93
N ARG A 8 10.29 -2.78 -1.04
CA ARG A 8 10.73 -2.57 0.34
C ARG A 8 10.17 -3.68 1.21
N GLN A 9 11.04 -4.29 1.99
CA GLN A 9 10.65 -5.31 2.96
C GLN A 9 10.32 -4.61 4.27
N GLU A 10 9.09 -4.78 4.73
CA GLU A 10 8.63 -4.16 5.96
C GLU A 10 7.82 -5.12 6.81
N LYS A 11 8.02 -5.02 8.12
CA LYS A 11 7.16 -5.69 9.09
C LYS A 11 6.06 -4.72 9.47
N VAL A 12 4.82 -5.06 9.13
CA VAL A 12 3.67 -4.18 9.37
C VAL A 12 2.55 -4.94 10.06
N THR A 13 1.73 -4.20 10.80
CA THR A 13 0.53 -4.70 11.46
C THR A 13 -0.68 -4.01 10.85
N VAL A 14 -1.68 -4.78 10.42
CA VAL A 14 -2.91 -4.21 9.89
C VAL A 14 -3.68 -3.55 11.03
N VAL A 15 -4.00 -2.27 10.88
CA VAL A 15 -4.74 -1.49 11.88
C VAL A 15 -6.12 -1.07 11.41
N SER A 16 -6.40 -1.14 10.11
CA SER A 16 -7.73 -0.86 9.56
C SER A 16 -7.85 -1.47 8.17
N GLY A 17 -9.00 -2.04 7.85
CA GLY A 17 -9.31 -2.60 6.54
C GLY A 17 -9.10 -4.10 6.47
N ASN A 18 -8.60 -4.58 5.32
CA ASN A 18 -8.48 -5.99 5.04
C ASN A 18 -7.29 -6.62 5.77
N GLU A 19 -7.57 -7.51 6.73
CA GLU A 19 -6.53 -8.23 7.48
C GLU A 19 -5.84 -9.31 6.66
N GLY A 20 -6.39 -9.69 5.51
CA GLY A 20 -5.84 -10.69 4.62
C GLY A 20 -4.78 -10.17 3.66
N LEU A 21 -3.91 -9.24 4.07
CA LEU A 21 -2.82 -8.75 3.23
C LEU A 21 -1.96 -9.90 2.74
N LYS A 22 -1.73 -9.90 1.42
CA LYS A 22 -0.84 -10.86 0.77
C LYS A 22 0.60 -10.32 0.78
N ASP A 23 1.51 -11.06 0.16
CA ASP A 23 2.95 -10.77 0.26
C ASP A 23 3.35 -9.41 -0.34
N TYR A 24 2.74 -9.03 -1.48
CA TYR A 24 3.12 -7.82 -2.21
C TYR A 24 1.97 -6.83 -2.22
N SER A 25 2.21 -5.64 -1.70
CA SER A 25 1.18 -4.61 -1.55
C SER A 25 1.57 -3.34 -2.29
N VAL A 26 0.57 -2.67 -2.90
CA VAL A 26 0.75 -1.37 -3.52
C VAL A 26 0.48 -0.30 -2.47
N VAL A 27 1.49 0.50 -2.14
CA VAL A 27 1.38 1.58 -1.15
C VAL A 27 1.14 2.89 -1.88
N ALA A 28 0.00 3.52 -1.61
CA ALA A 28 -0.38 4.80 -2.22
C ALA A 28 0.14 6.00 -1.44
N GLY A 29 0.32 5.86 -0.14
CA GLY A 29 0.78 6.95 0.71
C GLY A 29 1.22 6.47 2.08
N SER A 30 2.00 7.30 2.76
CA SER A 30 2.53 7.00 4.09
C SER A 30 2.40 8.23 4.96
N PHE A 31 1.95 8.03 6.19
CA PHE A 31 1.63 9.14 7.10
C PHE A 31 2.11 8.83 8.51
N GLY A 32 2.63 9.85 9.19
CA GLY A 32 2.96 9.74 10.60
C GLY A 32 1.73 9.88 11.52
N VAL A 33 0.62 10.36 10.99
CA VAL A 33 -0.62 10.57 11.75
C VAL A 33 -1.71 9.67 11.19
N LYS A 34 -2.31 8.84 12.05
CA LYS A 34 -3.32 7.87 11.64
C LYS A 34 -4.53 8.52 10.97
N ALA A 35 -4.98 9.67 11.48
CA ALA A 35 -6.13 10.37 10.91
C ALA A 35 -5.91 10.76 9.44
N ASN A 36 -4.69 11.12 9.07
CA ASN A 36 -4.35 11.44 7.68
C ASN A 36 -4.39 10.19 6.80
N ALA A 37 -3.92 9.06 7.32
CA ALA A 37 -4.02 7.78 6.62
C ALA A 37 -5.48 7.37 6.42
N GLU A 38 -6.33 7.58 7.44
CA GLU A 38 -7.75 7.29 7.36
C GLU A 38 -8.45 8.13 6.29
N GLY A 39 -8.06 9.38 6.13
CA GLY A 39 -8.59 10.26 5.09
C GLY A 39 -8.31 9.71 3.69
N LEU A 40 -7.07 9.27 3.44
CA LEU A 40 -6.72 8.67 2.15
C LEU A 40 -7.43 7.33 1.94
N LYS A 41 -7.53 6.51 3.00
CA LYS A 41 -8.27 5.24 2.92
C LYS A 41 -9.72 5.48 2.52
N ASP A 42 -10.38 6.45 3.16
CA ASP A 42 -11.78 6.77 2.86
C ASP A 42 -11.94 7.20 1.40
N TRP A 43 -11.02 8.02 0.90
CA TRP A 43 -11.05 8.45 -0.50
C TRP A 43 -10.90 7.26 -1.45
N LEU A 44 -9.93 6.38 -1.19
CA LEU A 44 -9.70 5.19 -2.01
C LEU A 44 -10.89 4.24 -2.00
N ASP A 45 -11.47 4.01 -0.82
CA ASP A 45 -12.65 3.14 -0.69
C ASP A 45 -13.83 3.72 -1.46
N GLY A 46 -13.97 5.05 -1.47
CA GLY A 46 -14.97 5.74 -2.28
C GLY A 46 -14.75 5.57 -3.79
N GLN A 47 -13.53 5.26 -4.23
CA GLN A 47 -13.22 4.96 -5.63
C GLN A 47 -13.41 3.47 -5.98
N GLY A 48 -13.83 2.66 -5.01
CA GLY A 48 -14.09 1.25 -5.25
C GLY A 48 -12.98 0.31 -4.81
N TYR A 49 -11.90 0.81 -4.22
CA TYR A 49 -10.85 -0.02 -3.66
C TYR A 49 -11.26 -0.54 -2.28
N HIS A 50 -10.66 -1.65 -1.88
CA HIS A 50 -10.75 -2.17 -0.52
C HIS A 50 -9.40 -1.93 0.14
N SER A 51 -9.15 -0.67 0.49
CA SER A 51 -7.84 -0.26 0.99
C SER A 51 -7.61 -0.70 2.43
N THR A 52 -6.34 -0.71 2.83
CA THR A 52 -5.89 -1.19 4.14
C THR A 52 -4.89 -0.19 4.69
N ILE A 53 -4.95 0.04 6.00
CA ILE A 53 -3.90 0.78 6.70
C ILE A 53 -3.06 -0.24 7.48
N ALA A 54 -1.76 -0.24 7.22
CA ALA A 54 -0.80 -1.08 7.90
C ALA A 54 0.26 -0.21 8.57
N PHE A 55 0.55 -0.50 9.84
CA PHE A 55 1.47 0.31 10.64
C PHE A 55 2.85 -0.33 10.70
N ASN A 56 3.87 0.44 10.35
CA ASN A 56 5.27 0.07 10.51
C ASN A 56 5.78 0.72 11.80
N ALA A 57 5.94 -0.07 12.86
CA ALA A 57 6.34 0.44 14.17
C ALA A 57 7.79 0.96 14.17
N ASP A 58 8.68 0.35 13.40
CA ASP A 58 10.09 0.75 13.35
C ASP A 58 10.25 2.16 12.79
N LYS A 59 9.40 2.55 11.85
CA LYS A 59 9.44 3.88 11.22
C LYS A 59 8.35 4.81 11.75
N ALA A 60 7.45 4.31 12.59
CA ALA A 60 6.28 5.03 13.10
C ALA A 60 5.44 5.62 11.97
N MET A 61 5.19 4.82 10.92
CA MET A 61 4.47 5.26 9.72
C MET A 61 3.27 4.37 9.43
N TYR A 62 2.17 4.99 9.08
CA TYR A 62 0.96 4.34 8.61
C TYR A 62 1.02 4.26 7.08
N ARG A 63 1.06 3.03 6.54
CA ARG A 63 1.08 2.78 5.10
C ARG A 63 -0.34 2.56 4.61
N VAL A 64 -0.79 3.35 3.64
CA VAL A 64 -2.12 3.15 3.04
C VAL A 64 -1.94 2.29 1.80
N ILE A 65 -2.51 1.10 1.84
CA ILE A 65 -2.36 0.06 0.83
C ILE A 65 -3.61 0.00 -0.03
N VAL A 66 -3.44 0.15 -1.34
CA VAL A 66 -4.53 0.11 -2.32
C VAL A 66 -5.04 -1.32 -2.48
N ASN A 67 -4.12 -2.24 -2.71
CA ASN A 67 -4.41 -3.66 -2.93
C ASN A 67 -3.16 -4.49 -2.67
N SER A 68 -3.33 -5.81 -2.58
CA SER A 68 -2.21 -6.72 -2.32
C SER A 68 -2.33 -7.98 -3.18
N PHE A 69 -1.18 -8.63 -3.42
CA PHE A 69 -1.08 -9.77 -4.33
C PHE A 69 -0.07 -10.79 -3.80
N ALA A 70 -0.28 -12.06 -4.13
CA ALA A 70 0.70 -13.10 -3.85
C ALA A 70 1.88 -13.06 -4.82
N ASP A 71 1.70 -12.45 -5.99
CA ASP A 71 2.68 -12.40 -7.07
C ASP A 71 3.19 -10.97 -7.29
N LYS A 72 4.52 -10.81 -7.35
CA LYS A 72 5.16 -9.52 -7.55
C LYS A 72 4.79 -8.88 -8.89
N THR A 73 4.72 -9.66 -9.96
CA THR A 73 4.38 -9.14 -11.29
C THR A 73 2.99 -8.53 -11.29
N ALA A 74 2.01 -9.20 -10.68
CA ALA A 74 0.66 -8.67 -10.55
C ALA A 74 0.63 -7.37 -9.73
N ALA A 75 1.41 -7.32 -8.66
CA ALA A 75 1.50 -6.12 -7.83
C ALA A 75 2.13 -4.95 -8.61
N ALA A 76 3.19 -5.21 -9.38
CA ALA A 76 3.85 -4.18 -10.19
C ALA A 76 2.91 -3.64 -11.27
N GLU A 77 2.14 -4.51 -11.92
CA GLU A 77 1.14 -4.10 -12.91
C GLU A 77 0.05 -3.24 -12.28
N ALA A 78 -0.41 -3.64 -11.09
CA ALA A 78 -1.43 -2.88 -10.36
C ALA A 78 -0.90 -1.51 -9.92
N ARG A 79 0.36 -1.43 -9.47
CA ARG A 79 1.00 -0.16 -9.13
C ARG A 79 1.03 0.77 -10.34
N ASP A 80 1.47 0.26 -11.48
CA ASP A 80 1.61 1.06 -12.69
C ASP A 80 0.23 1.51 -13.21
N ALA A 81 -0.76 0.64 -13.16
CA ALA A 81 -2.14 0.97 -13.52
C ALA A 81 -2.72 2.03 -12.60
N PHE A 82 -2.44 1.95 -11.31
CA PHE A 82 -2.89 2.93 -10.33
C PHE A 82 -2.30 4.32 -10.62
N LYS A 83 -1.00 4.39 -10.88
CA LYS A 83 -0.32 5.65 -11.24
C LYS A 83 -0.91 6.23 -12.53
N ALA A 84 -1.14 5.40 -13.54
CA ALA A 84 -1.68 5.84 -14.83
C ALA A 84 -3.13 6.31 -14.74
N LYS A 85 -3.90 5.73 -13.82
CA LYS A 85 -5.31 6.08 -13.63
C LYS A 85 -5.49 7.48 -13.03
N TYR A 86 -4.52 7.93 -12.24
CA TYR A 86 -4.59 9.21 -11.54
C TYR A 86 -3.36 10.08 -11.88
N PRO A 87 -3.19 10.47 -13.15
CA PRO A 87 -1.97 11.17 -13.57
C PRO A 87 -1.81 12.56 -12.94
N ASN A 88 -2.92 13.16 -12.49
CA ASN A 88 -2.92 14.49 -11.87
C ASN A 88 -2.68 14.45 -10.34
N ARG A 89 -2.61 13.25 -9.76
CA ARG A 89 -2.29 13.05 -8.35
C ARG A 89 -0.79 12.81 -8.21
N SER A 90 -0.04 13.87 -7.91
CA SER A 90 1.42 13.78 -7.78
C SER A 90 1.83 12.86 -6.62
N ASP A 91 1.04 12.80 -5.55
CA ASP A 91 1.26 11.89 -4.42
C ASP A 91 1.19 10.42 -4.84
N PHE A 92 0.30 10.08 -5.79
CA PHE A 92 0.15 8.70 -6.26
C PHE A 92 1.25 8.28 -7.23
N GLN A 93 1.96 9.24 -7.85
CA GLN A 93 3.05 8.92 -8.77
C GLN A 93 4.26 8.32 -8.04
N GLY A 94 4.30 8.45 -6.72
CA GLY A 94 5.28 7.81 -5.87
C GLY A 94 4.88 6.45 -5.32
N ALA A 95 3.77 5.86 -5.78
CA ALA A 95 3.32 4.55 -5.30
C ALA A 95 4.42 3.50 -5.45
N TRP A 96 4.55 2.64 -4.46
CA TRP A 96 5.65 1.67 -4.39
C TRP A 96 5.15 0.32 -3.86
N LEU A 97 6.00 -0.70 -3.99
CA LEU A 97 5.66 -2.05 -3.57
C LEU A 97 6.29 -2.37 -2.22
N LEU A 98 5.48 -2.90 -1.31
CA LEU A 98 5.89 -3.40 0.00
C LEU A 98 5.80 -4.91 0.00
N TYR A 99 6.89 -5.58 0.39
CA TYR A 99 6.90 -7.00 0.66
C TYR A 99 6.78 -7.19 2.17
N ARG A 100 5.72 -7.86 2.60
CA ARG A 100 5.45 -8.04 4.04
C ARG A 100 6.33 -9.14 4.63
N VAL A 101 7.11 -8.77 5.63
CA VAL A 101 7.85 -9.74 6.45
C VAL A 101 7.18 -9.90 7.81
N TYR A 102 7.35 -11.06 8.43
CA TYR A 102 6.69 -11.41 9.69
C TYR A 102 7.66 -11.56 10.84
#